data_770d15a3543b6317bf80642aa763eefe
#
_entry.id   770d15a3543b6317bf80642aa763eefe
#
_cell.length_a   1.000
_cell.length_b   1.000
_cell.length_c   1.000
_cell.angle_alpha   90.00
_cell.angle_beta   90.00
_cell.angle_gamma   90.00
#
_symmetry.space_group_name_H-M   'P 1'
#
loop_
_entity.id
_entity.type
_entity.pdbx_description
1 polymer ?
#
loop_
_entity_poly.entity_id
_entity_poly.type
_entity_poly.pdbx_seq_one_letter_code
_entity_poly.pdbx_strand_id
1 'polypeptide(L)'
;FGPSADGRVKPEVCAVGFQTVLVDPSNGNLIYSNGTSFACPLVAGMAACLWSALPNATNMEIRDRIIRSANRYTQPHEQYGYGIPNAWLAYTGETTTLPYTISNVEISSSYSKIIQNGQLYIRHQGATYNLLGKKIE
;
A
#
# COMPACT_ATOMS: atom_id res chain seq x y z
N PHE A 1 -8.39 7.37 -18.30
CA PHE A 1 -7.85 8.68 -17.94
C PHE A 1 -8.95 9.52 -17.33
N GLY A 2 -8.62 10.28 -16.28
CA GLY A 2 -9.47 11.34 -15.78
C GLY A 2 -9.35 12.63 -16.61
N PRO A 3 -9.94 13.72 -16.13
CA PRO A 3 -10.88 13.77 -15.01
C PRO A 3 -12.21 13.05 -15.30
N SER A 4 -13.07 12.87 -14.28
CA SER A 4 -14.43 12.43 -14.51
C SER A 4 -15.26 13.52 -15.24
N ALA A 5 -16.42 13.16 -15.80
CA ALA A 5 -17.25 14.08 -16.57
C ALA A 5 -17.65 15.35 -15.78
N ASP A 6 -17.69 15.26 -14.45
CA ASP A 6 -17.97 16.37 -13.53
C ASP A 6 -16.69 17.07 -13.01
N GLY A 7 -15.52 16.81 -13.63
CA GLY A 7 -14.25 17.49 -13.33
C GLY A 7 -13.48 17.00 -12.11
N ARG A 8 -13.93 15.93 -11.44
CA ARG A 8 -13.20 15.37 -10.29
C ARG A 8 -11.92 14.67 -10.72
N VAL A 9 -10.89 14.74 -9.88
CA VAL A 9 -9.64 13.98 -10.07
C VAL A 9 -9.95 12.48 -9.99
N LYS A 10 -9.66 11.76 -11.08
CA LYS A 10 -9.79 10.31 -11.23
C LYS A 10 -8.65 9.76 -12.10
N PRO A 11 -8.09 8.60 -11.75
CA PRO A 11 -8.32 7.84 -10.50
C PRO A 11 -7.93 8.68 -9.26
N GLU A 12 -8.45 8.37 -8.07
CA GLU A 12 -7.97 9.06 -6.87
C GLU A 12 -6.51 8.69 -6.59
N VAL A 13 -6.20 7.41 -6.50
CA VAL A 13 -4.84 6.92 -6.22
C VAL A 13 -4.48 5.76 -7.15
N CYS A 14 -3.20 5.45 -7.23
CA CYS A 14 -2.64 4.37 -8.03
C CYS A 14 -1.94 3.35 -7.16
N ALA A 15 -1.87 2.11 -7.66
CA ALA A 15 -1.03 1.04 -7.15
C ALA A 15 -0.48 0.20 -8.32
N VAL A 16 0.35 -0.81 -8.02
CA VAL A 16 0.97 -1.66 -9.04
C VAL A 16 -0.10 -2.45 -9.78
N GLY A 17 -0.19 -2.22 -11.09
CA GLY A 17 -1.05 -2.92 -12.03
C GLY A 17 -0.32 -3.39 -13.28
N PHE A 18 1.02 -3.24 -13.32
CA PHE A 18 1.88 -3.71 -14.39
C PHE A 18 2.83 -4.77 -13.86
N GLN A 19 2.95 -5.89 -14.56
CA GLN A 19 3.73 -7.06 -14.14
C GLN A 19 3.44 -7.50 -12.69
N THR A 20 2.18 -7.46 -12.31
CA THR A 20 1.76 -7.90 -10.97
C THR A 20 1.91 -9.41 -10.86
N VAL A 21 2.57 -9.86 -9.80
CA VAL A 21 2.75 -11.28 -9.51
C VAL A 21 1.44 -11.85 -8.98
N LEU A 22 0.99 -12.92 -9.63
CA LEU A 22 -0.26 -13.61 -9.31
C LEU A 22 -0.01 -15.11 -9.20
N VAL A 23 -0.94 -15.82 -8.60
CA VAL A 23 -0.98 -17.29 -8.62
C VAL A 23 -1.93 -17.73 -9.72
N ASP A 24 -1.44 -18.57 -10.63
CA ASP A 24 -2.28 -19.22 -11.66
C ASP A 24 -3.23 -20.22 -10.99
N PRO A 25 -4.55 -20.02 -11.07
CA PRO A 25 -5.51 -20.90 -10.40
C PRO A 25 -5.56 -22.31 -10.97
N SER A 26 -5.02 -22.54 -12.17
CA SER A 26 -5.04 -23.86 -12.84
C SER A 26 -3.93 -24.78 -12.35
N ASN A 27 -2.78 -24.26 -11.94
CA ASN A 27 -1.60 -25.04 -11.60
C ASN A 27 -0.83 -24.56 -10.36
N GLY A 28 -1.22 -23.43 -9.75
CA GLY A 28 -0.59 -22.88 -8.57
C GLY A 28 0.75 -22.17 -8.82
N ASN A 29 1.19 -22.02 -10.05
CA ASN A 29 2.44 -21.38 -10.40
C ASN A 29 2.33 -19.84 -10.31
N LEU A 30 3.47 -19.18 -10.11
CA LEU A 30 3.54 -17.72 -10.18
C LEU A 30 3.54 -17.25 -11.64
N ILE A 31 2.65 -16.33 -11.94
CA ILE A 31 2.54 -15.68 -13.25
C ILE A 31 2.57 -14.15 -13.09
N TYR A 32 2.85 -13.47 -14.19
CA TYR A 32 2.80 -12.00 -14.26
C TYR A 32 1.62 -11.57 -15.14
N SER A 33 0.88 -10.57 -14.68
CA SER A 33 -0.23 -10.01 -15.46
C SER A 33 -0.34 -8.50 -15.30
N ASN A 34 -1.08 -7.88 -16.24
CA ASN A 34 -1.28 -6.44 -16.28
C ASN A 34 -2.77 -6.12 -16.14
N GLY A 35 -3.10 -5.12 -15.34
CA GLY A 35 -4.47 -4.66 -15.20
C GLY A 35 -4.69 -3.83 -13.95
N THR A 36 -5.57 -2.85 -14.06
CA THR A 36 -6.05 -2.05 -12.91
C THR A 36 -6.79 -2.89 -11.88
N SER A 37 -7.35 -4.04 -12.32
CA SER A 37 -7.98 -5.04 -11.43
C SER A 37 -7.01 -5.62 -10.41
N PHE A 38 -5.70 -5.58 -10.66
CA PHE A 38 -4.67 -6.02 -9.72
C PHE A 38 -4.18 -4.89 -8.80
N ALA A 39 -4.28 -3.65 -9.25
CA ALA A 39 -3.99 -2.48 -8.42
C ALA A 39 -5.08 -2.24 -7.35
N CYS A 40 -6.32 -2.48 -7.70
CA CYS A 40 -7.48 -2.25 -6.82
C CYS A 40 -7.38 -3.00 -5.48
N PRO A 41 -7.14 -4.34 -5.44
CA PRO A 41 -7.03 -5.07 -4.18
C PRO A 41 -5.86 -4.62 -3.30
N LEU A 42 -4.79 -4.08 -3.87
CA LEU A 42 -3.68 -3.53 -3.08
C LEU A 42 -4.13 -2.29 -2.29
N VAL A 43 -4.87 -1.38 -2.94
CA VAL A 43 -5.43 -0.21 -2.26
C VAL A 43 -6.53 -0.63 -1.27
N ALA A 44 -7.37 -1.61 -1.63
CA ALA A 44 -8.40 -2.13 -0.74
C ALA A 44 -7.80 -2.78 0.52
N GLY A 45 -6.72 -3.57 0.37
CA GLY A 45 -5.97 -4.15 1.48
C GLY A 45 -5.35 -3.08 2.38
N MET A 46 -4.75 -2.05 1.79
CA MET A 46 -4.24 -0.89 2.55
C MET A 46 -5.36 -0.20 3.34
N ALA A 47 -6.52 0.02 2.72
CA ALA A 47 -7.67 0.65 3.38
C ALA A 47 -8.18 -0.20 4.55
N ALA A 48 -8.26 -1.52 4.37
CA ALA A 48 -8.67 -2.44 5.43
C ALA A 48 -7.70 -2.43 6.62
N CYS A 49 -6.39 -2.48 6.35
CA CYS A 49 -5.35 -2.39 7.40
C CYS A 49 -5.42 -1.05 8.14
N LEU A 50 -5.55 0.05 7.40
CA LEU A 50 -5.66 1.39 7.98
C LEU A 50 -6.92 1.51 8.86
N TRP A 51 -8.05 1.00 8.38
CA TRP A 51 -9.30 1.05 9.14
C TRP A 51 -9.25 0.17 10.39
N SER A 52 -8.60 -0.98 10.31
CA SER A 52 -8.34 -1.82 11.49
C SER A 52 -7.49 -1.11 12.55
N ALA A 53 -6.51 -0.29 12.11
CA ALA A 53 -5.68 0.50 13.01
C ALA A 53 -6.38 1.77 13.55
N LEU A 54 -7.44 2.23 12.89
CA LEU A 54 -8.21 3.43 13.23
C LEU A 54 -9.73 3.07 13.33
N PRO A 55 -10.14 2.25 14.30
CA PRO A 55 -11.48 1.66 14.34
C PRO A 55 -12.61 2.68 14.51
N ASN A 56 -12.31 3.87 15.01
CA ASN A 56 -13.29 4.95 15.19
C ASN A 56 -13.41 5.88 13.97
N ALA A 57 -12.56 5.70 12.94
CA ALA A 57 -12.60 6.51 11.74
C ALA A 57 -13.77 6.09 10.83
N THR A 58 -14.41 7.06 10.22
CA THR A 58 -15.43 6.82 9.20
C THR A 58 -14.79 6.37 7.88
N ASN A 59 -15.58 5.76 6.99
CA ASN A 59 -15.12 5.38 5.65
C ASN A 59 -14.57 6.59 4.86
N MET A 60 -15.17 7.76 5.02
CA MET A 60 -14.70 8.98 4.34
C MET A 60 -13.38 9.48 4.91
N GLU A 61 -13.16 9.40 6.21
CA GLU A 61 -11.88 9.73 6.83
C GLU A 61 -10.76 8.79 6.37
N ILE A 62 -11.02 7.48 6.29
CA ILE A 62 -10.07 6.51 5.75
C ILE A 62 -9.71 6.85 4.31
N ARG A 63 -10.71 7.10 3.47
CA ARG A 63 -10.50 7.52 2.07
C ARG A 63 -9.65 8.79 1.97
N ASP A 64 -9.98 9.81 2.74
CA ASP A 64 -9.27 11.10 2.68
C ASP A 64 -7.82 10.97 3.20
N ARG A 65 -7.58 10.16 4.22
CA ARG A 65 -6.23 9.85 4.70
C ARG A 65 -5.38 9.16 3.62
N ILE A 66 -5.96 8.20 2.90
CA ILE A 66 -5.29 7.52 1.77
C ILE A 66 -4.94 8.53 0.68
N ILE A 67 -5.86 9.39 0.28
CA ILE A 67 -5.63 10.40 -0.76
C ILE A 67 -4.55 11.40 -0.33
N ARG A 68 -4.63 11.93 0.89
CA ARG A 68 -3.67 12.91 1.42
C ARG A 68 -2.25 12.35 1.55
N SER A 69 -2.13 11.05 1.81
CA SER A 69 -0.83 10.38 1.92
C SER A 69 -0.15 10.13 0.57
N ALA A 70 -0.85 10.35 -0.53
CA ALA A 70 -0.36 10.03 -1.86
C ALA A 70 0.72 11.03 -2.32
N ASN A 71 1.73 10.52 -3.02
CA ASN A 71 2.95 11.25 -3.36
C ASN A 71 2.76 12.44 -4.32
N ARG A 72 1.56 12.61 -4.89
CA ARG A 72 1.19 13.73 -5.77
C ARG A 72 0.00 14.54 -5.21
N TYR A 73 -0.26 14.46 -3.92
CA TYR A 73 -1.44 15.08 -3.32
C TYR A 73 -1.58 16.56 -3.68
N THR A 74 -0.48 17.33 -3.69
CA THR A 74 -0.46 18.76 -4.01
C THR A 74 -0.47 19.07 -5.50
N GLN A 75 -0.19 18.07 -6.36
CA GLN A 75 -0.12 18.21 -7.82
C GLN A 75 -0.71 16.97 -8.50
N PRO A 76 -2.04 16.78 -8.41
CA PRO A 76 -2.70 15.64 -9.03
C PRO A 76 -2.58 15.68 -10.56
N HIS A 77 -2.68 14.51 -11.18
CA HIS A 77 -2.56 14.35 -12.62
C HIS A 77 -3.72 13.50 -13.15
N GLU A 78 -4.21 13.80 -14.34
CA GLU A 78 -5.35 13.09 -14.97
C GLU A 78 -5.12 11.57 -15.16
N GLN A 79 -3.88 11.13 -15.29
CA GLN A 79 -3.55 9.70 -15.45
C GLN A 79 -3.30 8.99 -14.12
N TYR A 80 -2.75 9.70 -13.14
CA TYR A 80 -2.26 9.12 -11.89
C TYR A 80 -3.03 9.58 -10.66
N GLY A 81 -4.00 10.48 -10.83
CA GLY A 81 -4.72 11.09 -9.73
C GLY A 81 -3.77 11.75 -8.74
N TYR A 82 -3.96 11.48 -7.48
CA TYR A 82 -3.05 11.93 -6.41
C TYR A 82 -1.79 11.05 -6.28
N GLY A 83 -1.62 10.03 -7.13
CA GLY A 83 -0.45 9.16 -7.18
C GLY A 83 -0.53 7.95 -6.24
N ILE A 84 0.63 7.49 -5.78
CA ILE A 84 0.76 6.28 -4.96
C ILE A 84 0.64 6.66 -3.49
N PRO A 85 -0.32 6.08 -2.72
CA PRO A 85 -0.50 6.38 -1.32
C PRO A 85 0.60 5.75 -0.45
N ASN A 86 0.85 6.37 0.71
CA ASN A 86 1.77 5.89 1.73
C ASN A 86 0.98 5.50 2.99
N ALA A 87 1.02 4.23 3.37
CA ALA A 87 0.24 3.70 4.48
C ALA A 87 0.62 4.33 5.84
N TRP A 88 1.90 4.63 6.05
CA TRP A 88 2.37 5.25 7.27
C TRP A 88 1.87 6.69 7.42
N LEU A 89 2.00 7.50 6.36
CA LEU A 89 1.47 8.87 6.37
C LEU A 89 -0.07 8.88 6.52
N ALA A 90 -0.77 7.93 5.90
CA ALA A 90 -2.20 7.79 6.09
C ALA A 90 -2.58 7.48 7.55
N TYR A 91 -1.78 6.65 8.23
CA TYR A 91 -1.98 6.30 9.64
C TYR A 91 -1.70 7.50 10.56
N THR A 92 -0.56 8.18 10.40
CA THR A 92 -0.18 9.34 11.23
C THR A 92 -1.06 10.56 10.96
N GLY A 93 -1.75 10.61 9.81
CA GLY A 93 -2.55 11.76 9.39
C GLY A 93 -1.73 12.89 8.77
N GLU A 94 -0.45 12.64 8.49
CA GLU A 94 0.42 13.59 7.82
C GLU A 94 0.10 13.64 6.32
N THR A 95 0.41 14.78 5.71
CA THR A 95 0.25 14.97 4.26
C THR A 95 1.62 14.94 3.60
N THR A 96 1.70 14.33 2.44
CA THR A 96 2.93 14.38 1.63
C THR A 96 3.15 15.82 1.15
N THR A 97 4.18 16.48 1.66
CA THR A 97 4.53 17.87 1.34
C THR A 97 5.55 18.00 0.21
N LEU A 98 6.17 16.90 -0.20
CA LEU A 98 7.23 16.89 -1.21
C LEU A 98 6.94 15.84 -2.28
N PRO A 99 7.41 16.07 -3.53
CA PRO A 99 7.55 14.97 -4.47
C PRO A 99 8.46 13.93 -3.80
N TYR A 100 7.90 12.76 -3.51
CA TYR A 100 8.65 11.64 -2.95
C TYR A 100 9.71 11.22 -3.99
N THR A 101 10.88 11.80 -3.85
CA THR A 101 12.08 11.25 -4.46
C THR A 101 12.45 10.03 -3.63
N ILE A 102 12.46 8.85 -4.25
CA ILE A 102 13.07 7.64 -3.67
C ILE A 102 14.59 7.87 -3.65
N SER A 103 15.05 8.84 -2.89
CA SER A 103 16.45 9.01 -2.57
C SER A 103 16.65 8.38 -1.19
N ASN A 104 17.14 7.13 -1.22
CA ASN A 104 17.69 6.44 -0.06
C ASN A 104 16.73 6.35 1.14
N VAL A 105 15.64 5.56 1.01
CA VAL A 105 15.15 4.85 2.17
C VAL A 105 16.29 3.91 2.55
N GLU A 106 17.16 4.35 3.44
CA GLU A 106 17.86 3.41 4.28
C GLU A 106 16.78 2.61 4.99
N ILE A 107 16.47 1.44 4.43
CA ILE A 107 15.77 0.40 5.17
C ILE A 107 16.75 0.10 6.29
N SER A 108 16.57 0.79 7.42
CA SER A 108 17.32 0.44 8.61
C SER A 108 17.10 -1.06 8.78
N SER A 109 18.17 -1.81 8.72
CA SER A 109 18.22 -3.28 8.65
C SER A 109 17.76 -3.96 9.94
N SER A 110 16.79 -3.36 10.64
CA SER A 110 16.25 -3.89 11.88
C SER A 110 15.22 -5.01 11.68
N TYR A 111 14.79 -5.23 10.42
CA TYR A 111 13.86 -6.31 10.09
C TYR A 111 14.54 -7.33 9.18
N SER A 112 14.47 -8.61 9.54
CA SER A 112 14.88 -9.70 8.68
C SER A 112 13.74 -10.69 8.48
N LYS A 113 13.61 -11.18 7.25
CA LYS A 113 12.73 -12.32 6.95
C LYS A 113 13.51 -13.60 7.19
N ILE A 114 12.97 -14.50 7.98
CA ILE A 114 13.56 -15.81 8.24
C ILE A 114 12.55 -16.91 7.90
N ILE A 115 13.04 -18.01 7.36
CA ILE A 115 12.25 -19.22 7.13
C ILE A 115 12.72 -20.27 8.14
N GLN A 116 11.79 -20.74 8.97
CA GLN A 116 12.03 -21.82 9.93
C GLN A 116 10.95 -22.88 9.73
N ASN A 117 11.36 -24.14 9.54
CA ASN A 117 10.44 -25.27 9.31
C ASN A 117 9.44 -25.02 8.16
N GLY A 118 9.87 -24.34 7.09
CA GLY A 118 9.03 -24.02 5.95
C GLY A 118 8.03 -22.86 6.17
N GLN A 119 8.05 -22.21 7.34
CA GLN A 119 7.21 -21.06 7.64
C GLN A 119 8.01 -19.76 7.62
N LEU A 120 7.40 -18.69 7.11
CA LEU A 120 7.99 -17.35 7.06
C LEU A 120 7.71 -16.60 8.38
N TYR A 121 8.76 -16.02 8.93
CA TYR A 121 8.71 -15.16 10.11
C TYR A 121 9.41 -13.83 9.86
N ILE A 122 9.07 -12.83 10.66
CA ILE A 122 9.72 -11.52 10.67
C ILE A 122 10.49 -11.38 12.00
N ARG A 123 11.79 -11.13 11.93
CA ARG A 123 12.61 -10.80 13.10
C ARG A 123 12.82 -9.29 13.17
N HIS A 124 12.53 -8.70 14.31
CA HIS A 124 12.71 -7.29 14.60
C HIS A 124 13.24 -7.08 16.01
N GLN A 125 14.34 -6.33 16.15
CA GLN A 125 14.98 -6.04 17.45
C GLN A 125 15.18 -7.27 18.35
N GLY A 126 15.60 -8.38 17.77
CA GLY A 126 15.84 -9.64 18.48
C GLY A 126 14.60 -10.49 18.78
N ALA A 127 13.41 -9.99 18.52
CA ALA A 127 12.16 -10.74 18.66
C ALA A 127 11.70 -11.31 17.30
N THR A 128 11.09 -12.50 17.34
CA THR A 128 10.53 -13.17 16.16
C THR A 128 9.01 -13.13 16.19
N TYR A 129 8.42 -12.79 15.07
CA TYR A 129 6.96 -12.65 14.88
C TYR A 129 6.49 -13.54 13.73
N ASN A 130 5.32 -14.15 13.87
CA ASN A 130 4.65 -14.80 12.76
C ASN A 130 3.98 -13.79 11.82
N LEU A 131 3.43 -14.24 10.70
CA LEU A 131 2.76 -13.36 9.71
C LEU A 131 1.50 -12.66 10.24
N LEU A 132 0.97 -13.10 11.38
CA LEU A 132 -0.16 -12.45 12.06
C LEU A 132 0.30 -11.40 13.08
N GLY A 133 1.62 -11.12 13.16
CA GLY A 133 2.20 -10.17 14.09
C GLY A 133 2.32 -10.70 15.53
N LYS A 134 2.02 -11.99 15.78
CA LYS A 134 2.17 -12.58 17.10
C LYS A 134 3.66 -12.88 17.37
N LYS A 135 4.19 -12.35 18.47
CA LYS A 135 5.52 -12.68 18.96
C LYS A 135 5.57 -14.16 19.38
N ILE A 136 6.63 -14.88 18.95
CA ILE A 136 6.82 -16.30 19.22
C ILE A 136 8.13 -16.60 19.98
N GLU A 137 9.08 -15.66 19.99
CA GLU A 137 10.30 -15.64 20.81
C GLU A 137 10.69 -14.20 21.17
#